data_32c2b73d0e40c53eecdb49ae2dd14583
#
_entry.id   32c2b73d0e40c53eecdb49ae2dd14583
#
_cell.length_a   1.000
_cell.length_b   1.000
_cell.length_c   1.000
_cell.angle_alpha   90.00
_cell.angle_beta   90.00
_cell.angle_gamma   90.00
#
_symmetry.space_group_name_H-M   'P 1'
#
loop_
_entity.id
_entity.type
_entity.pdbx_description
1 polymer ?
#
loop_
_entity_poly.entity_id
_entity_poly.type
_entity_poly.pdbx_seq_one_letter_code
_entity_poly.pdbx_strand_id
1 'polypeptide(L)'
;IGGAPVRNSDFRRYYWKRAVNAAGLPPQLTPHELRHTAAALLIANGAGPKSVQAHLGHATITTTFDTYGHLFEGHLDELMERLDADWHRSRAAHTRPTAPSQASGDVIEWPGR
;
A
#
# COMPACT_ATOMS: atom_id res chain seq x y z
N ILE A 1 17.38 -27.37 26.30
CA ILE A 1 16.79 -26.50 25.27
C ILE A 1 17.88 -26.29 24.21
N GLY A 2 18.16 -27.33 23.45
CA GLY A 2 19.13 -27.25 22.35
C GLY A 2 18.57 -26.42 21.20
N GLY A 3 19.24 -25.34 20.80
CA GLY A 3 18.89 -24.40 19.74
C GLY A 3 18.69 -25.00 18.33
N ALA A 4 17.98 -26.11 18.23
CA ALA A 4 17.60 -26.71 16.96
C ALA A 4 16.50 -25.89 16.32
N PRO A 5 16.56 -25.61 14.99
CA PRO A 5 15.52 -24.90 14.29
C PRO A 5 14.19 -25.63 14.40
N VAL A 6 13.14 -24.88 14.73
CA VAL A 6 11.77 -25.40 14.80
C VAL A 6 11.32 -25.78 13.38
N ARG A 7 10.97 -27.04 13.19
CA ARG A 7 10.41 -27.47 11.89
C ARG A 7 9.03 -26.86 11.67
N ASN A 8 8.71 -26.52 10.43
CA ASN A 8 7.41 -25.94 10.08
C ASN A 8 6.22 -26.82 10.52
N SER A 9 6.38 -28.15 10.41
CA SER A 9 5.39 -29.12 10.89
C SER A 9 5.13 -29.02 12.40
N ASP A 10 6.19 -28.89 13.18
CA ASP A 10 6.12 -28.80 14.64
C ASP A 10 5.55 -27.46 15.09
N PHE A 11 5.97 -26.38 14.42
CA PHE A 11 5.39 -25.06 14.62
C PHE A 11 3.88 -25.07 14.41
N ARG A 12 3.41 -25.58 13.27
CA ARG A 12 1.98 -25.65 12.95
C ARG A 12 1.20 -26.54 13.91
N ARG A 13 1.77 -27.68 14.29
CA ARG A 13 1.10 -28.69 15.11
C ARG A 13 1.00 -28.29 16.57
N TYR A 14 2.08 -27.77 17.16
CA TYR A 14 2.16 -27.54 18.60
C TYR A 14 1.92 -26.09 19.01
N TYR A 15 2.48 -25.14 18.26
CA TYR A 15 2.42 -23.73 18.65
C TYR A 15 1.24 -23.00 18.00
N TRP A 16 1.09 -23.15 16.68
CA TRP A 16 0.08 -22.44 15.93
C TRP A 16 -1.34 -22.80 16.35
N LYS A 17 -1.68 -24.08 16.39
CA LYS A 17 -3.01 -24.54 16.79
C LYS A 17 -3.41 -24.09 18.19
N ARG A 18 -2.46 -24.12 19.12
CA ARG A 18 -2.71 -23.67 20.50
C ARG A 18 -2.97 -22.16 20.54
N ALA A 19 -2.22 -21.35 19.81
CA ALA A 19 -2.40 -19.91 19.73
C ALA A 19 -3.74 -19.55 19.09
N VAL A 20 -4.11 -20.20 17.99
CA VAL A 20 -5.39 -19.99 17.29
C VAL A 20 -6.57 -20.32 18.22
N ASN A 21 -6.51 -21.46 18.91
CA ASN A 21 -7.56 -21.85 19.86
C ASN A 21 -7.65 -20.90 21.06
N ALA A 22 -6.51 -20.49 21.62
CA ALA A 22 -6.46 -19.55 22.74
C ALA A 22 -7.00 -18.16 22.36
N ALA A 23 -6.85 -17.75 21.10
CA ALA A 23 -7.37 -16.51 20.57
C ALA A 23 -8.86 -16.57 20.16
N GLY A 24 -9.52 -17.73 20.26
CA GLY A 24 -10.90 -17.94 19.83
C GLY A 24 -11.10 -17.81 18.31
N LEU A 25 -10.05 -18.03 17.53
CA LEU A 25 -10.07 -17.95 16.07
C LEU A 25 -10.46 -19.30 15.44
N PRO A 26 -10.95 -19.30 14.18
CA PRO A 26 -11.31 -20.54 13.51
C PRO A 26 -10.14 -21.55 13.49
N PRO A 27 -10.35 -22.80 13.91
CA PRO A 27 -9.28 -23.78 14.08
C PRO A 27 -8.57 -24.18 12.77
N GLN A 28 -9.20 -23.92 11.62
CA GLN A 28 -8.63 -24.14 10.29
C GLN A 28 -7.70 -23.02 9.84
N LEU A 29 -7.66 -21.89 10.56
CA LEU A 29 -6.82 -20.74 10.22
C LEU A 29 -5.35 -21.14 10.10
N THR A 30 -4.72 -20.77 9.00
CA THR A 30 -3.31 -21.04 8.72
C THR A 30 -2.46 -19.77 8.77
N PRO A 31 -1.14 -19.87 9.02
CA PRO A 31 -0.24 -18.73 8.91
C PRO A 31 -0.30 -18.06 7.52
N HIS A 32 -0.57 -18.84 6.47
CA HIS A 32 -0.67 -18.34 5.11
C HIS A 32 -1.92 -17.45 4.91
N GLU A 33 -3.04 -17.81 5.52
CA GLU A 33 -4.26 -16.99 5.49
C GLU A 33 -4.07 -15.68 6.25
N LEU A 34 -3.36 -15.69 7.38
CA LEU A 34 -3.00 -14.43 8.05
C LEU A 34 -2.09 -13.54 7.19
N ARG A 35 -1.19 -14.14 6.43
CA ARG A 35 -0.34 -13.42 5.49
C ARG A 35 -1.18 -12.75 4.39
N HIS A 36 -2.16 -13.45 3.83
CA HIS A 36 -3.10 -12.87 2.88
C HIS A 36 -3.94 -11.75 3.49
N THR A 37 -4.42 -11.94 4.71
CA THR A 37 -5.16 -10.91 5.45
C THR A 37 -4.31 -9.67 5.69
N ALA A 38 -3.06 -9.83 6.10
CA ALA A 38 -2.14 -8.72 6.29
C ALA A 38 -1.90 -7.94 4.99
N ALA A 39 -1.71 -8.65 3.87
CA ALA A 39 -1.56 -8.02 2.57
C ALA A 39 -2.82 -7.23 2.16
N ALA A 40 -4.00 -7.82 2.32
CA ALA A 40 -5.26 -7.16 2.01
C ALA A 40 -5.48 -5.89 2.86
N LEU A 41 -5.16 -5.96 4.16
CA LEU A 41 -5.25 -4.80 5.06
C LEU A 41 -4.26 -3.70 4.69
N LEU A 42 -3.03 -4.04 4.32
CA LEU A 42 -2.04 -3.07 3.84
C LEU A 42 -2.55 -2.35 2.59
N ILE A 43 -3.06 -3.10 1.63
CA ILE A 43 -3.60 -2.55 0.38
C ILE A 43 -4.83 -1.66 0.67
N ALA A 44 -5.76 -2.13 1.48
CA ALA A 44 -6.94 -1.37 1.88
C ALA A 44 -6.60 -0.04 2.60
N ASN A 45 -5.43 0.04 3.23
CA ASN A 45 -4.90 1.26 3.84
C ASN A 45 -3.97 2.06 2.90
N GLY A 46 -3.98 1.78 1.61
CA GLY A 46 -3.28 2.57 0.60
C GLY A 46 -1.82 2.19 0.39
N ALA A 47 -1.36 1.04 0.89
CA ALA A 47 -0.01 0.57 0.62
C ALA A 47 0.16 0.23 -0.87
N GLY A 48 1.18 0.79 -1.50
CA GLY A 48 1.52 0.46 -2.88
C GLY A 48 2.13 -0.95 -3.01
N PRO A 49 2.15 -1.50 -4.24
CA PRO A 49 2.63 -2.87 -4.50
C PRO A 49 4.04 -3.14 -3.99
N LYS A 50 4.93 -2.15 -4.07
CA LYS A 50 6.32 -2.28 -3.60
C LYS A 50 6.42 -2.42 -2.08
N SER A 51 5.59 -1.70 -1.36
CA SER A 51 5.51 -1.80 0.10
C SER A 51 4.97 -3.16 0.55
N VAL A 52 3.95 -3.66 -0.15
CA VAL A 52 3.39 -5.00 0.08
C VAL A 52 4.43 -6.08 -0.23
N GLN A 53 5.14 -5.97 -1.35
CA GLN A 53 6.24 -6.87 -1.70
C GLN A 53 7.28 -6.94 -0.59
N ALA A 54 7.74 -5.79 -0.11
CA ALA A 54 8.77 -5.71 0.93
C ALA A 54 8.28 -6.30 2.25
N HIS A 55 7.05 -5.98 2.66
CA HIS A 55 6.46 -6.51 3.90
C HIS A 55 6.29 -8.03 3.87
N LEU A 56 5.87 -8.57 2.74
CA LEU A 56 5.70 -10.00 2.56
C LEU A 56 7.02 -10.74 2.29
N GLY A 57 8.09 -10.04 1.95
CA GLY A 57 9.37 -10.65 1.59
C GLY A 57 9.32 -11.41 0.25
N HIS A 58 8.47 -10.99 -0.68
CA HIS A 58 8.45 -11.57 -2.02
C HIS A 58 9.71 -11.18 -2.79
N ALA A 59 10.38 -12.15 -3.41
CA ALA A 59 11.60 -11.93 -4.18
C ALA A 59 11.36 -11.01 -5.39
N THR A 60 10.17 -11.11 -6.01
CA THR A 60 9.79 -10.30 -7.18
C THR A 60 8.45 -9.60 -6.96
N ILE A 61 8.28 -8.44 -7.62
CA ILE A 61 7.01 -7.72 -7.62
C ILE A 61 5.91 -8.49 -8.35
N THR A 62 6.28 -9.30 -9.32
CA THR A 62 5.36 -10.15 -10.09
C THR A 62 4.55 -11.05 -9.17
N THR A 63 5.19 -11.69 -8.18
CA THR A 63 4.49 -12.54 -7.19
C THR A 63 3.42 -11.76 -6.43
N THR A 64 3.67 -10.50 -6.11
CA THR A 64 2.69 -9.63 -5.44
C THR A 64 1.52 -9.31 -6.36
N PHE A 65 1.78 -8.99 -7.61
CA PHE A 65 0.72 -8.70 -8.58
C PHE A 65 -0.09 -9.95 -8.97
N ASP A 66 0.55 -11.09 -9.14
CA ASP A 66 -0.15 -12.34 -9.46
C ASP A 66 -1.16 -12.74 -8.37
N THR A 67 -0.82 -12.45 -7.11
CA THR A 67 -1.65 -12.83 -5.97
C THR A 67 -2.65 -11.74 -5.58
N TYR A 68 -2.24 -10.49 -5.62
CA TYR A 68 -3.01 -9.36 -5.05
C TYR A 68 -3.34 -8.26 -6.06
N GLY A 69 -3.01 -8.43 -7.35
CA GLY A 69 -3.21 -7.41 -8.38
C GLY A 69 -4.63 -6.87 -8.42
N HIS A 70 -5.62 -7.75 -8.31
CA HIS A 70 -7.03 -7.41 -8.30
C HIS A 70 -7.45 -6.49 -7.12
N LEU A 71 -6.70 -6.48 -6.02
CA LEU A 71 -6.96 -5.60 -4.88
C LEU A 71 -6.43 -4.18 -5.10
N PHE A 72 -5.50 -3.99 -6.04
CA PHE A 72 -4.94 -2.68 -6.38
C PHE A 72 -5.78 -1.92 -7.42
N GLU A 73 -6.61 -2.60 -8.21
CA GLU A 73 -7.41 -1.99 -9.28
C GLU A 73 -8.37 -0.94 -8.74
N GLY A 74 -9.08 -1.22 -7.64
CA GLY A 74 -9.99 -0.26 -7.02
C GLY A 74 -9.30 1.00 -6.48
N HIS A 75 -8.05 0.90 -6.07
CA HIS A 75 -7.28 2.05 -5.58
C HIS A 75 -6.85 3.01 -6.68
N LEU A 76 -6.68 2.54 -7.90
CA LEU A 76 -6.36 3.40 -9.03
C LEU A 76 -7.54 4.30 -9.37
N ASP A 77 -8.74 3.77 -9.38
CA ASP A 77 -9.97 4.52 -9.65
C ASP A 77 -10.18 5.62 -8.58
N GLU A 78 -10.07 5.27 -7.30
CA GLU A 78 -10.14 6.24 -6.20
C GLU A 78 -9.05 7.32 -6.29
N LEU A 79 -7.83 6.95 -6.68
CA LEU A 79 -6.74 7.90 -6.88
C LEU A 79 -7.04 8.85 -8.03
N MET A 80 -7.55 8.34 -9.15
CA MET A 80 -7.92 9.14 -10.30
C MET A 80 -9.04 10.13 -9.97
N GLU A 81 -10.06 9.71 -9.22
CA GLU A 81 -11.11 10.59 -8.73
C GLU A 81 -10.58 11.72 -7.83
N ARG A 82 -9.66 11.39 -6.92
CA ARG A 82 -9.00 12.39 -6.04
C ARG A 82 -8.18 13.40 -6.85
N LEU A 83 -7.40 12.92 -7.81
CA LEU A 83 -6.60 13.77 -8.69
C LEU A 83 -7.48 14.70 -9.53
N ASP A 84 -8.59 14.21 -10.05
CA ASP A 84 -9.54 15.01 -10.80
C ASP A 84 -10.20 16.10 -9.92
N ALA A 85 -10.62 15.74 -8.72
CA ALA A 85 -11.15 16.69 -7.75
C ALA A 85 -10.11 17.75 -7.34
N ASP A 86 -8.86 17.39 -7.15
CA ASP A 86 -7.77 18.33 -6.86
C ASP A 86 -7.48 19.24 -8.03
N TRP A 87 -7.51 18.73 -9.24
CA TRP A 87 -7.37 19.52 -10.46
C TRP A 87 -8.47 20.57 -10.60
N HIS A 88 -9.72 20.18 -10.40
CA HIS A 88 -10.85 21.11 -10.45
C HIS A 88 -10.77 22.20 -9.36
N ARG A 89 -10.36 21.85 -8.15
CA ARG A 89 -10.13 22.81 -7.06
C ARG A 89 -9.01 23.79 -7.39
N SER A 90 -7.91 23.31 -7.94
CA SER A 90 -6.77 24.15 -8.33
C SER A 90 -7.16 25.14 -9.43
N ARG A 91 -7.93 24.71 -10.42
CA ARG A 91 -8.43 25.61 -11.48
C ARG A 91 -9.38 26.67 -10.94
N ALA A 92 -10.30 26.32 -10.05
CA ALA A 92 -11.20 27.26 -9.41
C ALA A 92 -10.45 28.31 -8.56
N ALA A 93 -9.33 27.93 -7.91
CA ALA A 93 -8.49 28.85 -7.17
C ALA A 93 -7.70 29.81 -8.09
N HIS A 94 -7.36 29.41 -9.32
CA HIS A 94 -6.64 30.24 -10.30
C HIS A 94 -7.54 31.17 -11.11
N THR A 95 -8.85 31.00 -11.11
CA THR A 95 -9.83 31.90 -11.74
C THR A 95 -10.16 33.10 -10.88
N ARG A 96 -9.48 33.36 -9.78
CA ARG A 96 -9.56 34.62 -9.06
C ARG A 96 -9.01 35.71 -9.99
N PRO A 97 -9.77 36.77 -10.34
CA PRO A 97 -9.21 37.86 -11.11
C PRO A 97 -8.08 38.48 -10.33
N THR A 98 -6.87 38.23 -10.79
CA THR A 98 -5.71 38.97 -10.32
C THR A 98 -5.97 40.42 -10.69
N ALA A 99 -6.15 41.28 -9.70
CA ALA A 99 -6.08 42.72 -9.95
C ALA A 99 -4.77 42.98 -10.72
N PRO A 100 -4.75 43.87 -11.73
CA PRO A 100 -3.54 44.10 -12.46
C PRO A 100 -2.48 44.64 -11.51
N SER A 101 -1.69 43.77 -11.00
CA SER A 101 -0.42 44.09 -10.36
C SER A 101 0.41 44.67 -11.49
N GLN A 102 0.78 45.95 -11.37
CA GLN A 102 1.84 46.52 -12.16
C GLN A 102 3.11 45.73 -11.85
N ALA A 103 3.31 44.65 -12.60
CA ALA A 103 4.57 43.93 -12.58
C ALA A 103 5.59 44.81 -13.29
N SER A 104 6.40 45.49 -12.53
CA SER A 104 7.71 45.95 -13.01
C SER A 104 8.41 44.68 -13.54
N GLY A 105 8.77 44.72 -14.83
CA GLY A 105 9.24 43.55 -15.52
C GLY A 105 10.62 43.10 -15.02
N ASP A 106 10.63 42.21 -14.08
CA ASP A 106 11.77 41.39 -13.82
C ASP A 106 11.62 40.09 -14.65
N VAL A 107 12.23 40.11 -15.81
CA VAL A 107 12.45 38.92 -16.62
C VAL A 107 13.37 38.02 -15.81
N ILE A 108 12.85 36.90 -15.34
CA ILE A 108 13.67 35.85 -14.75
C ILE A 108 14.45 35.22 -15.90
N GLU A 109 15.69 35.66 -16.09
CA GLU A 109 16.63 34.98 -16.97
C GLU A 109 17.01 33.64 -16.30
N TRP A 110 16.62 32.55 -16.94
CA TRP A 110 17.16 31.25 -16.60
C TRP A 110 18.65 31.25 -16.98
N PRO A 111 19.56 30.82 -16.07
CA PRO A 111 20.94 30.64 -16.43
C PRO A 111 21.01 29.63 -17.56
N GLY A 112 21.15 30.11 -18.79
CA GLY A 112 21.32 29.31 -19.96
C GLY A 112 22.64 28.57 -19.89
N ARG A 113 22.60 27.22 -20.05
CA ARG A 113 23.64 26.26 -20.34
C ARG A 113 24.87 26.28 -19.43
#